data_3cbe798b3d08aa166a3f9d4f73f63162
#
_entry.id   3cbe798b3d08aa166a3f9d4f73f63162
#
_cell.length_a   1.000
_cell.length_b   1.000
_cell.length_c   1.000
_cell.angle_alpha   90.00
_cell.angle_beta   90.00
_cell.angle_gamma   90.00
#
_symmetry.space_group_name_H-M   'P 1'
#
loop_
_entity.id
_entity.type
_entity.pdbx_description
1 polymer ?
#
loop_
_entity_poly.entity_id
_entity_poly.type
_entity_poly.pdbx_seq_one_letter_code
_entity_poly.pdbx_strand_id
1 'polypeptide(L)'
;MFDYLNKFNSLNSDLKLIVTSPQALEIIEKLEKEFNVNLASLIMKIMIKEVDVKQLPVIISAEFNLDPDRSKLLADKIIKNVLYLAADYLSLDLPKENQMLNEIILKLKLKFKDDNSRSRFLLILNKYIIGAKDRSVVREMLVSEVKKGELDLTDKIIDDIFTAVESIKRK
;
A
#
# COMPACT_ATOMS: atom_id res chain seq x y z
N MET A 1 26.22 -16.35 -1.92
CA MET A 1 25.51 -16.27 -3.20
C MET A 1 24.06 -15.74 -3.10
N PHE A 2 23.35 -15.96 -2.02
CA PHE A 2 22.01 -15.39 -1.80
C PHE A 2 21.92 -14.66 -0.46
N ASP A 3 22.87 -13.77 -0.20
CA ASP A 3 22.95 -13.01 1.06
C ASP A 3 21.69 -12.18 1.32
N TYR A 4 21.06 -11.63 0.26
CA TYR A 4 19.82 -10.87 0.36
C TYR A 4 18.63 -11.72 0.86
N LEU A 5 18.58 -13.03 0.55
CA LEU A 5 17.53 -13.92 1.07
C LEU A 5 17.65 -14.11 2.58
N ASN A 6 18.87 -14.29 3.09
CA ASN A 6 19.12 -14.42 4.52
C ASN A 6 18.75 -13.12 5.25
N LYS A 7 19.17 -11.98 4.70
CA LYS A 7 18.80 -10.66 5.24
C LYS A 7 17.28 -10.43 5.21
N PHE A 8 16.61 -10.77 4.12
CA PHE A 8 15.17 -10.67 4.02
C PHE A 8 14.47 -11.57 5.04
N ASN A 9 14.92 -12.82 5.19
CA ASN A 9 14.37 -13.75 6.17
C ASN A 9 14.56 -13.29 7.62
N SER A 10 15.57 -12.47 7.91
CA SER A 10 15.84 -11.89 9.23
C SER A 10 14.99 -10.63 9.53
N LEU A 11 14.27 -10.07 8.54
CA LEU A 11 13.36 -8.96 8.79
C LEU A 11 12.23 -9.36 9.75
N ASN A 12 11.69 -8.35 10.43
CA ASN A 12 10.48 -8.50 11.22
C ASN A 12 9.35 -9.11 10.37
N SER A 13 8.56 -10.01 10.97
CA SER A 13 7.43 -10.69 10.31
C SER A 13 6.44 -9.71 9.69
N ASP A 14 6.14 -8.58 10.36
CA ASP A 14 5.21 -7.59 9.85
C ASP A 14 5.73 -6.93 8.56
N LEU A 15 7.02 -6.61 8.50
CA LEU A 15 7.65 -6.08 7.28
C LEU A 15 7.64 -7.10 6.14
N LYS A 16 7.90 -8.38 6.44
CA LYS A 16 7.82 -9.44 5.43
C LYS A 16 6.42 -9.59 4.87
N LEU A 17 5.40 -9.57 5.73
CA LEU A 17 3.99 -9.71 5.32
C LEU A 17 3.55 -8.62 4.34
N ILE A 18 4.15 -7.43 4.38
CA ILE A 18 3.83 -6.37 3.41
C ILE A 18 3.99 -6.85 1.96
N VAL A 19 5.03 -7.63 1.69
CA VAL A 19 5.36 -8.08 0.32
C VAL A 19 5.13 -9.58 0.07
N THR A 20 4.82 -10.35 1.12
CA THR A 20 4.55 -11.79 1.03
C THR A 20 3.09 -12.16 1.30
N SER A 21 2.23 -11.18 1.60
CA SER A 21 0.80 -11.44 1.73
C SER A 21 0.22 -11.91 0.38
N PRO A 22 -0.83 -12.75 0.36
CA PRO A 22 -1.45 -13.23 -0.88
C PRO A 22 -1.76 -12.13 -1.87
N GLN A 23 -2.09 -10.99 -1.37
CA GLN A 23 -2.48 -9.81 -2.13
C GLN A 23 -1.30 -9.08 -2.74
N ALA A 24 -0.25 -8.87 -1.95
CA ALA A 24 0.97 -8.32 -2.48
C ALA A 24 1.51 -9.21 -3.60
N LEU A 25 1.47 -10.53 -3.39
CA LEU A 25 1.88 -11.51 -4.41
C LEU A 25 1.02 -11.43 -5.67
N GLU A 26 -0.30 -11.29 -5.54
CA GLU A 26 -1.20 -11.11 -6.69
C GLU A 26 -0.88 -9.83 -7.47
N ILE A 27 -0.62 -8.73 -6.78
CA ILE A 27 -0.25 -7.46 -7.41
C ILE A 27 1.12 -7.60 -8.10
N ILE A 28 2.09 -8.21 -7.44
CA ILE A 28 3.42 -8.46 -8.00
C ILE A 28 3.30 -9.30 -9.28
N GLU A 29 2.55 -10.39 -9.23
CA GLU A 29 2.34 -11.28 -10.38
C GLU A 29 1.67 -10.54 -11.57
N LYS A 30 0.70 -9.66 -11.30
CA LYS A 30 0.10 -8.82 -12.33
C LYS A 30 1.11 -7.86 -12.97
N LEU A 31 1.96 -7.23 -12.16
CA LEU A 31 3.01 -6.35 -12.65
C LEU A 31 4.07 -7.13 -13.45
N GLU A 32 4.48 -8.29 -12.99
CA GLU A 32 5.42 -9.17 -13.71
C GLU A 32 4.89 -9.56 -15.08
N LYS A 33 3.62 -9.92 -15.19
CA LYS A 33 2.95 -10.22 -16.46
C LYS A 33 2.83 -9.00 -17.38
N GLU A 34 2.43 -7.84 -16.82
CA GLU A 34 2.23 -6.60 -17.58
C GLU A 34 3.54 -6.09 -18.21
N PHE A 35 4.64 -6.18 -17.45
CA PHE A 35 5.94 -5.65 -17.86
C PHE A 35 6.88 -6.73 -18.42
N ASN A 36 6.51 -8.00 -18.31
CA ASN A 36 7.32 -9.17 -18.68
C ASN A 36 8.68 -9.21 -17.95
N VAL A 37 8.64 -9.09 -16.62
CA VAL A 37 9.81 -9.04 -15.74
C VAL A 37 9.61 -9.96 -14.52
N ASN A 38 10.69 -10.24 -13.77
CA ASN A 38 10.59 -10.93 -12.47
C ASN A 38 11.01 -9.97 -11.36
N LEU A 39 10.08 -9.63 -10.48
CA LEU A 39 10.25 -8.61 -9.44
C LEU A 39 10.65 -9.16 -8.07
N ALA A 40 10.59 -10.45 -7.85
CA ALA A 40 10.77 -11.04 -6.52
C ALA A 40 12.10 -10.63 -5.88
N SER A 41 13.22 -10.77 -6.58
CA SER A 41 14.54 -10.41 -6.04
C SER A 41 14.69 -8.90 -5.83
N LEU A 42 14.15 -8.08 -6.72
CA LEU A 42 14.19 -6.62 -6.62
C LEU A 42 13.43 -6.14 -5.40
N ILE A 43 12.21 -6.65 -5.19
CA ILE A 43 11.37 -6.29 -4.03
C ILE A 43 12.05 -6.68 -2.72
N MET A 44 12.64 -7.89 -2.64
CA MET A 44 13.38 -8.29 -1.45
C MET A 44 14.59 -7.37 -1.18
N LYS A 45 15.35 -7.00 -2.19
CA LYS A 45 16.49 -6.06 -2.07
C LYS A 45 16.04 -4.66 -1.62
N ILE A 46 14.87 -4.20 -2.08
CA ILE A 46 14.28 -2.94 -1.60
C ILE A 46 13.94 -3.06 -0.10
N MET A 47 13.28 -4.14 0.31
CA MET A 47 12.88 -4.34 1.70
C MET A 47 14.05 -4.43 2.66
N ILE A 48 15.20 -4.94 2.24
CA ILE A 48 16.44 -4.94 3.04
C ILE A 48 17.29 -3.68 2.85
N LYS A 49 16.79 -2.68 2.13
CA LYS A 49 17.47 -1.39 1.85
C LYS A 49 18.80 -1.52 1.07
N GLU A 50 18.98 -2.60 0.33
CA GLU A 50 20.09 -2.73 -0.64
C GLU A 50 19.83 -1.93 -1.92
N VAL A 51 18.56 -1.68 -2.23
CA VAL A 51 18.11 -0.86 -3.34
C VAL A 51 17.41 0.38 -2.78
N ASP A 52 17.92 1.56 -3.13
CA ASP A 52 17.26 2.83 -2.81
C ASP A 52 16.06 3.03 -3.74
N VAL A 53 14.89 3.22 -3.14
CA VAL A 53 13.64 3.43 -3.88
C VAL A 53 13.70 4.66 -4.79
N LYS A 54 14.47 5.68 -4.43
CA LYS A 54 14.68 6.88 -5.27
C LYS A 54 15.38 6.56 -6.60
N GLN A 55 16.18 5.50 -6.63
CA GLN A 55 16.89 5.04 -7.82
C GLN A 55 16.14 3.94 -8.58
N LEU A 56 14.96 3.55 -8.09
CA LEU A 56 14.21 2.42 -8.61
C LEU A 56 13.97 2.48 -10.13
N PRO A 57 13.56 3.61 -10.75
CA PRO A 57 13.39 3.66 -12.21
C PRO A 57 14.66 3.34 -12.99
N VAL A 58 15.81 3.82 -12.52
CA VAL A 58 17.11 3.58 -13.16
C VAL A 58 17.52 2.11 -13.01
N ILE A 59 17.33 1.54 -11.83
CA ILE A 59 17.65 0.13 -11.55
C ILE A 59 16.74 -0.79 -12.39
N ILE A 60 15.46 -0.51 -12.48
CA ILE A 60 14.50 -1.26 -13.31
C ILE A 60 14.92 -1.21 -14.78
N SER A 61 15.28 -0.02 -15.28
CA SER A 61 15.73 0.13 -16.67
C SER A 61 16.98 -0.73 -16.95
N ALA A 62 17.94 -0.70 -16.05
CA ALA A 62 19.19 -1.45 -16.19
C ALA A 62 19.00 -2.97 -16.03
N GLU A 63 18.22 -3.42 -15.03
CA GLU A 63 18.05 -4.84 -14.70
C GLU A 63 17.14 -5.57 -15.70
N PHE A 64 16.09 -4.89 -16.19
CA PHE A 64 15.06 -5.49 -17.06
C PHE A 64 15.11 -4.99 -18.51
N ASN A 65 16.07 -4.12 -18.85
CA ASN A 65 16.18 -3.52 -20.19
C ASN A 65 14.88 -2.87 -20.68
N LEU A 66 14.18 -2.18 -19.78
CA LEU A 66 13.00 -1.40 -20.10
C LEU A 66 13.37 0.03 -20.47
N ASP A 67 12.58 0.63 -21.36
CA ASP A 67 12.72 2.06 -21.66
C ASP A 67 12.43 2.93 -20.41
N PRO A 68 12.91 4.17 -20.37
CA PRO A 68 12.76 5.05 -19.21
C PRO A 68 11.32 5.27 -18.77
N ASP A 69 10.37 5.41 -19.70
CA ASP A 69 8.96 5.68 -19.38
C ASP A 69 8.30 4.45 -18.76
N ARG A 70 8.53 3.27 -19.32
CA ARG A 70 8.05 2.00 -18.74
C ARG A 70 8.70 1.71 -17.39
N SER A 71 9.98 2.01 -17.23
CA SER A 71 10.71 1.83 -15.98
C SER A 71 10.15 2.72 -14.89
N LYS A 72 9.86 3.98 -15.19
CA LYS A 72 9.22 4.92 -14.27
C LYS A 72 7.81 4.48 -13.90
N LEU A 73 7.01 4.06 -14.90
CA LEU A 73 5.66 3.57 -14.67
C LEU A 73 5.66 2.33 -13.75
N LEU A 74 6.56 1.38 -13.98
CA LEU A 74 6.68 0.19 -13.13
C LEU A 74 7.13 0.55 -11.71
N ALA A 75 8.12 1.44 -11.57
CA ALA A 75 8.57 1.93 -10.27
C ALA A 75 7.41 2.59 -9.49
N ASP A 76 6.64 3.47 -10.13
CA ASP A 76 5.48 4.11 -9.52
C ASP A 76 4.41 3.11 -9.08
N LYS A 77 4.14 2.09 -9.89
CA LYS A 77 3.19 1.02 -9.54
C LYS A 77 3.68 0.16 -8.36
N ILE A 78 4.97 -0.19 -8.32
CA ILE A 78 5.57 -0.92 -7.20
C ILE A 78 5.44 -0.10 -5.91
N ILE A 79 5.81 1.17 -5.93
CA ILE A 79 5.75 2.05 -4.76
C ILE A 79 4.31 2.18 -4.27
N LYS A 80 3.37 2.50 -5.15
CA LYS A 80 1.98 2.80 -4.79
C LYS A 80 1.18 1.56 -4.38
N ASN A 81 1.43 0.42 -4.98
CA ASN A 81 0.58 -0.75 -4.82
C ASN A 81 1.19 -1.85 -3.94
N VAL A 82 2.52 -1.90 -3.83
CA VAL A 82 3.23 -2.94 -3.07
C VAL A 82 3.90 -2.37 -1.82
N LEU A 83 4.67 -1.29 -1.97
CA LEU A 83 5.55 -0.77 -0.90
C LEU A 83 4.90 0.30 -0.02
N TYR A 84 3.71 0.77 -0.33
CA TYR A 84 3.07 1.89 0.39
C TYR A 84 2.90 1.63 1.90
N LEU A 85 2.74 0.38 2.32
CA LEU A 85 2.66 0.00 3.73
C LEU A 85 4.03 0.00 4.44
N ALA A 86 5.11 -0.06 3.67
CA ALA A 86 6.46 0.07 4.17
C ALA A 86 7.00 1.50 4.05
N ALA A 87 6.14 2.48 3.76
CA ALA A 87 6.54 3.85 3.45
C ALA A 87 7.45 4.46 4.52
N ASP A 88 7.06 4.37 5.80
CA ASP A 88 7.86 4.91 6.91
C ASP A 88 9.19 4.17 7.04
N TYR A 89 9.16 2.85 6.92
CA TYR A 89 10.36 2.01 6.99
C TYR A 89 11.34 2.32 5.86
N LEU A 90 10.83 2.55 4.64
CA LEU A 90 11.62 2.84 3.45
C LEU A 90 11.86 4.34 3.23
N SER A 91 11.35 5.21 4.08
CA SER A 91 11.41 6.67 3.95
C SER A 91 10.89 7.17 2.60
N LEU A 92 9.71 6.66 2.20
CA LEU A 92 9.07 7.02 0.94
C LEU A 92 8.28 8.31 1.08
N ASP A 93 8.46 9.24 0.12
CA ASP A 93 7.58 10.39 -0.06
C ASP A 93 6.29 9.96 -0.76
N LEU A 94 5.32 9.49 0.02
CA LEU A 94 3.98 9.21 -0.50
C LEU A 94 3.13 10.48 -0.53
N PRO A 95 2.13 10.56 -1.44
CA PRO A 95 1.11 11.60 -1.36
C PRO A 95 0.52 11.67 0.05
N LYS A 96 0.24 12.88 0.53
CA LYS A 96 -0.27 13.12 1.90
C LYS A 96 -1.51 12.27 2.20
N GLU A 97 -2.37 12.05 1.20
CA GLU A 97 -3.57 11.24 1.31
C GLU A 97 -3.25 9.78 1.67
N ASN A 98 -2.22 9.20 1.04
CA ASN A 98 -1.81 7.82 1.32
C ASN A 98 -1.15 7.68 2.70
N GLN A 99 -0.37 8.68 3.12
CA GLN A 99 0.20 8.73 4.48
C GLN A 99 -0.92 8.79 5.51
N MET A 100 -1.93 9.64 5.30
CA MET A 100 -3.09 9.78 6.18
C MET A 100 -3.89 8.47 6.28
N LEU A 101 -4.13 7.79 5.16
CA LEU A 101 -4.83 6.50 5.14
C LEU A 101 -4.10 5.44 5.96
N ASN A 102 -2.78 5.35 5.81
CA ASN A 102 -1.95 4.43 6.57
C ASN A 102 -1.95 4.76 8.07
N GLU A 103 -1.82 6.04 8.43
CA GLU A 103 -1.87 6.50 9.83
C GLU A 103 -3.21 6.11 10.49
N ILE A 104 -4.33 6.26 9.79
CA ILE A 104 -5.65 5.88 10.28
C ILE A 104 -5.74 4.36 10.52
N ILE A 105 -5.30 3.55 9.55
CA ILE A 105 -5.32 2.10 9.68
C ILE A 105 -4.51 1.64 10.90
N LEU A 106 -3.31 2.17 11.07
CA LEU A 106 -2.42 1.83 12.18
C LEU A 106 -2.97 2.32 13.53
N LYS A 107 -3.41 3.58 13.60
CA LYS A 107 -3.93 4.20 14.83
C LYS A 107 -5.16 3.48 15.36
N LEU A 108 -6.08 3.10 14.48
CA LEU A 108 -7.31 2.43 14.84
C LEU A 108 -7.17 0.89 14.83
N LYS A 109 -5.98 0.36 14.50
CA LYS A 109 -5.71 -1.08 14.42
C LYS A 109 -6.74 -1.82 13.56
N LEU A 110 -7.12 -1.21 12.43
CA LEU A 110 -8.15 -1.76 11.55
C LEU A 110 -7.69 -3.10 10.97
N LYS A 111 -8.56 -4.09 11.05
CA LYS A 111 -8.37 -5.40 10.45
C LYS A 111 -9.33 -5.56 9.28
N PHE A 112 -8.85 -6.16 8.20
CA PHE A 112 -9.65 -6.43 7.02
C PHE A 112 -9.71 -7.94 6.80
N LYS A 113 -10.86 -8.43 6.35
CA LYS A 113 -11.10 -9.85 6.08
C LYS A 113 -10.19 -10.35 4.96
N ASP A 114 -10.03 -9.53 3.95
CA ASP A 114 -9.24 -9.78 2.76
C ASP A 114 -8.83 -8.43 2.14
N ASP A 115 -8.10 -8.46 1.06
CA ASP A 115 -7.59 -7.23 0.41
C ASP A 115 -8.59 -6.54 -0.48
N ASN A 116 -9.57 -7.25 -0.93
CA ASN A 116 -10.66 -6.61 -1.63
C ASN A 116 -11.40 -5.66 -0.66
N SER A 117 -11.69 -6.16 0.54
CA SER A 117 -12.26 -5.38 1.65
C SER A 117 -11.41 -4.16 1.99
N ARG A 118 -10.10 -4.36 2.09
CA ARG A 118 -9.15 -3.28 2.34
C ARG A 118 -9.12 -2.26 1.21
N SER A 119 -9.03 -2.72 -0.03
CA SER A 119 -9.01 -1.85 -1.21
C SER A 119 -10.28 -1.02 -1.33
N ARG A 120 -11.44 -1.62 -1.06
CA ARG A 120 -12.74 -0.93 -1.03
C ARG A 120 -12.77 0.15 0.05
N PHE A 121 -12.33 -0.19 1.26
CA PHE A 121 -12.22 0.78 2.36
C PHE A 121 -11.36 1.97 1.99
N LEU A 122 -10.14 1.73 1.48
CA LEU A 122 -9.22 2.79 1.07
C LEU A 122 -9.82 3.67 -0.03
N LEU A 123 -10.49 3.08 -1.01
CA LEU A 123 -11.10 3.78 -2.13
C LEU A 123 -12.27 4.68 -1.67
N ILE A 124 -13.07 4.19 -0.74
CA ILE A 124 -14.20 4.94 -0.16
C ILE A 124 -13.67 6.10 0.70
N LEU A 125 -12.73 5.82 1.61
CA LEU A 125 -12.23 6.82 2.54
C LEU A 125 -11.41 7.90 1.81
N ASN A 126 -10.68 7.53 0.76
CA ASN A 126 -9.95 8.50 -0.05
C ASN A 126 -10.87 9.56 -0.67
N LYS A 127 -12.09 9.22 -1.06
CA LYS A 127 -13.09 10.19 -1.58
C LYS A 127 -13.40 11.30 -0.57
N TYR A 128 -13.39 10.97 0.72
CA TYR A 128 -13.57 11.94 1.80
C TYR A 128 -12.30 12.77 2.03
N ILE A 129 -11.14 12.12 2.02
CA ILE A 129 -9.85 12.79 2.28
C ILE A 129 -9.56 13.85 1.23
N ILE A 130 -9.79 13.54 -0.05
CA ILE A 130 -9.57 14.48 -1.18
C ILE A 130 -10.74 15.47 -1.37
N GLY A 131 -11.80 15.40 -0.55
CA GLY A 131 -12.95 16.29 -0.65
C GLY A 131 -13.90 16.00 -1.82
N ALA A 132 -13.79 14.84 -2.46
CA ALA A 132 -14.65 14.45 -3.57
C ALA A 132 -16.08 14.07 -3.13
N LYS A 133 -16.24 13.67 -1.86
CA LYS A 133 -17.53 13.34 -1.24
C LYS A 133 -17.56 13.80 0.21
N ASP A 134 -18.75 14.19 0.66
CA ASP A 134 -18.99 14.61 2.03
C ASP A 134 -18.98 13.44 3.02
N ARG A 135 -18.79 13.77 4.31
CA ARG A 135 -18.78 12.79 5.40
C ARG A 135 -20.02 11.90 5.42
N SER A 136 -21.22 12.47 5.24
CA SER A 136 -22.47 11.72 5.24
C SER A 136 -22.53 10.66 4.14
N VAL A 137 -22.14 11.05 2.93
CA VAL A 137 -22.11 10.15 1.76
C VAL A 137 -21.09 9.02 1.96
N VAL A 138 -19.90 9.37 2.44
CA VAL A 138 -18.85 8.36 2.68
C VAL A 138 -19.23 7.42 3.83
N ARG A 139 -19.91 7.94 4.88
CA ARG A 139 -20.44 7.11 5.96
C ARG A 139 -21.46 6.10 5.44
N GLU A 140 -22.40 6.53 4.60
CA GLU A 140 -23.39 5.64 3.97
C GLU A 140 -22.73 4.58 3.10
N MET A 141 -21.67 4.93 2.35
CA MET A 141 -20.89 3.97 1.55
C MET A 141 -20.23 2.92 2.44
N LEU A 142 -19.57 3.31 3.54
CA LEU A 142 -18.96 2.38 4.49
C LEU A 142 -20.00 1.46 5.13
N VAL A 143 -21.13 2.00 5.59
CA VAL A 143 -22.24 1.22 6.16
C VAL A 143 -22.83 0.24 5.13
N SER A 144 -22.93 0.64 3.87
CA SER A 144 -23.39 -0.24 2.79
C SER A 144 -22.45 -1.43 2.59
N GLU A 145 -21.13 -1.22 2.61
CA GLU A 145 -20.15 -2.31 2.50
C GLU A 145 -20.17 -3.23 3.74
N VAL A 146 -20.41 -2.68 4.93
CA VAL A 146 -20.62 -3.51 6.15
C VAL A 146 -21.87 -4.39 6.01
N LYS A 147 -22.99 -3.84 5.52
CA LYS A 147 -24.22 -4.61 5.30
C LYS A 147 -24.06 -5.72 4.25
N LYS A 148 -23.19 -5.54 3.28
CA LYS A 148 -22.85 -6.57 2.28
C LYS A 148 -21.88 -7.63 2.82
N GLY A 149 -21.35 -7.46 4.04
CA GLY A 149 -20.34 -8.33 4.63
C GLY A 149 -18.94 -8.16 4.03
N GLU A 150 -18.70 -7.06 3.31
CA GLU A 150 -17.41 -6.73 2.69
C GLU A 150 -16.45 -6.04 3.67
N LEU A 151 -17.00 -5.32 4.66
CA LEU A 151 -16.24 -4.67 5.73
C LEU A 151 -16.76 -5.12 7.10
N ASP A 152 -15.85 -5.39 8.01
CA ASP A 152 -16.16 -5.69 9.42
C ASP A 152 -15.88 -4.44 10.28
N LEU A 153 -16.77 -3.45 10.19
CA LEU A 153 -16.69 -2.19 10.92
C LEU A 153 -17.97 -1.98 11.73
N THR A 154 -17.82 -1.54 12.98
CA THR A 154 -18.95 -1.07 13.79
C THR A 154 -19.19 0.42 13.53
N ASP A 155 -20.40 0.91 13.85
CA ASP A 155 -20.73 2.35 13.77
C ASP A 155 -19.73 3.20 14.56
N LYS A 156 -19.32 2.72 15.74
CA LYS A 156 -18.30 3.40 16.55
C LYS A 156 -16.96 3.51 15.82
N ILE A 157 -16.49 2.43 15.20
CA ILE A 157 -15.23 2.44 14.43
C ILE A 157 -15.34 3.41 13.25
N ILE A 158 -16.49 3.45 12.56
CA ILE A 158 -16.73 4.40 11.47
C ILE A 158 -16.63 5.85 11.98
N ASP A 159 -17.22 6.17 13.12
CA ASP A 159 -17.13 7.52 13.70
C ASP A 159 -15.69 7.84 14.17
N ASP A 160 -14.97 6.87 14.74
CA ASP A 160 -13.57 7.02 15.11
C ASP A 160 -12.67 7.27 13.89
N ILE A 161 -12.96 6.64 12.74
CA ILE A 161 -12.26 6.90 11.47
C ILE A 161 -12.41 8.36 11.06
N PHE A 162 -13.62 8.90 11.04
CA PHE A 162 -13.84 10.30 10.69
C PHE A 162 -13.17 11.26 11.66
N THR A 163 -13.22 10.96 12.95
CA THR A 163 -12.52 11.74 13.98
C THR A 163 -11.01 11.74 13.75
N ALA A 164 -10.43 10.59 13.40
CA ALA A 164 -9.01 10.48 13.07
C ALA A 164 -8.64 11.29 11.82
N VAL A 165 -9.45 11.22 10.74
CA VAL A 165 -9.25 12.04 9.52
C VAL A 165 -9.26 13.52 9.85
N GLU A 166 -10.26 13.98 10.60
CA GLU A 166 -10.38 15.40 10.99
C GLU A 166 -9.18 15.86 11.84
N SER A 167 -8.73 15.01 12.75
CA SER A 167 -7.56 15.29 13.61
C SER A 167 -6.27 15.44 12.80
N ILE A 168 -6.08 14.61 11.75
CA ILE A 168 -4.89 14.65 10.90
C ILE A 168 -4.95 15.86 9.96
N LYS A 169 -6.14 16.18 9.40
CA LYS A 169 -6.32 17.35 8.53
C LYS A 169 -6.04 18.70 9.22
N ARG A 170 -6.11 18.77 10.55
CA ARG A 170 -5.88 20.00 11.33
C ARG A 170 -4.42 20.24 11.69
N LYS A 171 -3.55 19.26 11.46
CA LYS A 171 -2.09 19.37 11.65
C LYS A 171 -1.40 19.92 10.41
#